data_c09b7178e32ae66339608e7a397d493d
#
_entry.id   c09b7178e32ae66339608e7a397d493d
#
_cell.length_a   1.000
_cell.length_b   1.000
_cell.length_c   1.000
_cell.angle_alpha   90.00
_cell.angle_beta   90.00
_cell.angle_gamma   90.00
#
_symmetry.space_group_name_H-M   'P 1'
#
loop_
_entity.id
_entity.type
_entity.pdbx_description
1 polymer ?
#
loop_
_entity_poly.entity_id
_entity_poly.type
_entity_poly.pdbx_seq_one_letter_code
_entity_poly.pdbx_strand_id
1 'polypeptide(L)'
;MQHRYLYSAVIGVLAVSLNGCGDTAKIPPQSDYGPDPLITQPDNTLIPTVNIAPAVGWPIDGKPLAAEGLEVNRFAMDLDHPRWLYVLPNGDVLVAESNAPKTEKPDPGIKDWIKGLVMKKAGAAVPSADRITLLRDEDGDGVAETRHAFLDDLHSPFGMELIG
;
A
#
# COMPACT_ATOMS: atom_id res chain seq x y z
N MET A 1 -0.75 16.26 50.01
CA MET A 1 -0.23 14.94 49.65
C MET A 1 -1.24 14.06 48.89
N GLN A 2 -2.52 14.12 49.17
CA GLN A 2 -3.55 13.29 48.53
C GLN A 2 -3.67 13.45 47.01
N HIS A 3 -3.52 14.66 46.43
CA HIS A 3 -3.62 14.88 44.98
C HIS A 3 -2.54 14.17 44.15
N ARG A 4 -1.34 13.99 44.71
CA ARG A 4 -0.24 13.31 44.00
C ARG A 4 -0.52 11.81 43.76
N TYR A 5 -1.18 11.16 44.71
CA TYR A 5 -1.54 9.73 44.60
C TYR A 5 -2.69 9.52 43.61
N LEU A 6 -3.64 10.48 43.53
CA LEU A 6 -4.75 10.42 42.56
C LEU A 6 -4.22 10.46 41.09
N TYR A 7 -3.29 11.37 40.79
CA TYR A 7 -2.70 11.45 39.45
C TYR A 7 -1.88 10.20 39.11
N SER A 8 -1.14 9.67 40.06
CA SER A 8 -0.37 8.43 39.84
C SER A 8 -1.28 7.22 39.60
N ALA A 9 -2.42 7.13 40.32
CA ALA A 9 -3.39 6.06 40.11
C ALA A 9 -4.09 6.18 38.75
N VAL A 10 -4.46 7.39 38.31
CA VAL A 10 -5.10 7.63 37.02
C VAL A 10 -4.14 7.32 35.87
N ILE A 11 -2.87 7.72 35.96
CA ILE A 11 -1.84 7.40 34.96
C ILE A 11 -1.57 5.89 34.92
N GLY A 12 -1.55 5.22 36.08
CA GLY A 12 -1.40 3.76 36.16
C GLY A 12 -2.54 2.99 35.49
N VAL A 13 -3.77 3.41 35.69
CA VAL A 13 -4.96 2.81 35.07
C VAL A 13 -4.97 3.07 33.55
N LEU A 14 -4.58 4.26 33.11
CA LEU A 14 -4.48 4.58 31.68
C LEU A 14 -3.37 3.77 30.98
N ALA A 15 -2.26 3.52 31.64
CA ALA A 15 -1.15 2.72 31.10
C ALA A 15 -1.52 1.22 30.96
N VAL A 16 -2.34 0.68 31.83
CA VAL A 16 -2.80 -0.72 31.77
C VAL A 16 -3.83 -0.90 30.65
N SER A 17 -4.65 0.11 30.37
CA SER A 17 -5.64 0.04 29.28
C SER A 17 -5.05 0.16 27.88
N LEU A 18 -3.78 0.56 27.74
CA LEU A 18 -3.06 0.65 26.45
C LEU A 18 -2.43 -0.67 25.99
N ASN A 19 -2.42 -1.70 26.83
CA ASN A 19 -2.09 -3.06 26.40
C ASN A 19 -3.34 -3.67 25.75
N GLY A 20 -3.77 -3.11 24.61
CA GLY A 20 -4.81 -3.68 23.78
C GLY A 20 -4.41 -5.07 23.35
N CYS A 21 -5.15 -6.07 23.82
CA CYS A 21 -4.99 -7.44 23.40
C CYS A 21 -5.24 -7.50 21.89
N GLY A 22 -4.19 -7.66 21.09
CA GLY A 22 -4.34 -8.06 19.72
C GLY A 22 -4.97 -9.45 19.70
N ASP A 23 -6.15 -9.60 19.11
CA ASP A 23 -6.73 -10.90 18.89
C ASP A 23 -5.81 -11.70 17.96
N THR A 24 -5.33 -12.83 18.46
CA THR A 24 -4.57 -13.79 17.65
C THR A 24 -5.54 -14.54 16.75
N ALA A 25 -5.20 -14.75 15.49
CA ALA A 25 -5.98 -15.59 14.61
C ALA A 25 -6.19 -16.98 15.23
N LYS A 26 -7.46 -17.38 15.38
CA LYS A 26 -7.86 -18.64 16.04
C LYS A 26 -8.01 -19.80 15.05
N ILE A 27 -7.84 -19.52 13.76
CA ILE A 27 -8.05 -20.48 12.69
C ILE A 27 -6.70 -21.11 12.32
N PRO A 28 -6.63 -22.44 12.17
CA PRO A 28 -5.42 -23.06 11.65
C PRO A 28 -5.08 -22.53 10.24
N PRO A 29 -3.81 -22.25 9.93
CA PRO A 29 -3.42 -21.68 8.63
C PRO A 29 -3.85 -22.49 7.40
N GLN A 30 -4.16 -23.79 7.58
CA GLN A 30 -4.58 -24.66 6.48
C GLN A 30 -6.07 -24.60 6.17
N SER A 31 -6.89 -23.96 7.00
CA SER A 31 -8.35 -23.96 6.84
C SER A 31 -8.87 -22.74 6.05
N ASP A 32 -8.02 -21.76 5.76
CA ASP A 32 -8.39 -20.52 5.08
C ASP A 32 -8.04 -20.50 3.58
N TYR A 33 -7.49 -21.61 3.04
CA TYR A 33 -7.19 -21.75 1.62
C TYR A 33 -7.61 -23.10 1.06
N GLY A 34 -7.70 -23.22 -0.28
CA GLY A 34 -8.12 -24.42 -1.00
C GLY A 34 -9.47 -24.23 -1.71
N PRO A 35 -10.05 -25.29 -2.25
CA PRO A 35 -11.31 -25.22 -3.00
C PRO A 35 -12.54 -24.95 -2.12
N ASP A 36 -12.45 -25.15 -0.81
CA ASP A 36 -13.53 -24.94 0.17
C ASP A 36 -12.96 -24.29 1.44
N PRO A 37 -12.58 -23.01 1.38
CA PRO A 37 -11.97 -22.33 2.51
C PRO A 37 -12.99 -22.02 3.61
N LEU A 38 -12.57 -22.15 4.88
CA LEU A 38 -13.38 -21.74 6.02
C LEU A 38 -13.47 -20.21 6.08
N ILE A 39 -14.59 -19.65 5.66
CA ILE A 39 -14.88 -18.21 5.75
C ILE A 39 -15.49 -17.92 7.12
N THR A 40 -14.76 -17.24 7.97
CA THR A 40 -15.24 -16.85 9.31
C THR A 40 -16.08 -15.60 9.26
N GLN A 41 -17.02 -15.51 10.20
CA GLN A 41 -17.76 -14.27 10.43
C GLN A 41 -16.84 -13.21 11.05
N PRO A 42 -16.98 -11.94 10.68
CA PRO A 42 -16.20 -10.85 11.28
C PRO A 42 -16.47 -10.75 12.80
N ASP A 43 -15.42 -10.67 13.59
CA ASP A 43 -15.55 -10.35 15.01
C ASP A 43 -15.83 -8.84 15.16
N ASN A 44 -17.02 -8.50 15.61
CA ASN A 44 -17.42 -7.13 15.91
C ASN A 44 -16.87 -6.72 17.29
N THR A 45 -15.64 -6.25 17.33
CA THR A 45 -15.04 -5.68 18.54
C THR A 45 -15.30 -4.18 18.62
N LEU A 46 -15.51 -3.64 19.84
CA LEU A 46 -15.68 -2.20 20.08
C LEU A 46 -14.45 -1.39 19.64
N ILE A 47 -13.27 -2.00 19.72
CA ILE A 47 -12.00 -1.43 19.25
C ILE A 47 -11.43 -2.42 18.25
N PRO A 48 -11.49 -2.13 16.94
CA PRO A 48 -10.94 -3.02 15.94
C PRO A 48 -9.41 -3.12 16.12
N THR A 49 -8.90 -4.34 16.24
CA THR A 49 -7.47 -4.61 16.22
C THR A 49 -6.98 -4.51 14.78
N VAL A 50 -6.35 -3.39 14.45
CA VAL A 50 -5.74 -3.20 13.12
C VAL A 50 -4.25 -3.47 13.25
N ASN A 51 -3.79 -4.61 12.72
CA ASN A 51 -2.38 -4.89 12.58
C ASN A 51 -1.89 -4.35 11.23
N ILE A 52 -1.25 -3.17 11.25
CA ILE A 52 -0.77 -2.50 10.05
C ILE A 52 0.66 -2.97 9.81
N ALA A 53 0.86 -3.74 8.75
CA ALA A 53 2.19 -4.05 8.26
C ALA A 53 2.85 -2.76 7.75
N PRO A 54 4.07 -2.42 8.20
CA PRO A 54 4.81 -1.32 7.61
C PRO A 54 5.18 -1.65 6.16
N ALA A 55 5.08 -0.66 5.27
CA ALA A 55 5.57 -0.82 3.91
C ALA A 55 7.09 -0.94 3.94
N VAL A 56 7.61 -2.04 3.40
CA VAL A 56 9.04 -2.29 3.25
C VAL A 56 9.32 -2.46 1.76
N GLY A 57 10.14 -1.57 1.20
CA GLY A 57 10.58 -1.68 -0.20
C GLY A 57 11.62 -2.79 -0.38
N TRP A 58 11.84 -3.18 -1.62
CA TRP A 58 12.96 -4.06 -1.98
C TRP A 58 14.30 -3.33 -1.74
N PRO A 59 15.34 -4.02 -1.28
CA PRO A 59 16.70 -3.49 -1.31
C PRO A 59 17.11 -3.11 -2.73
N ILE A 60 18.11 -2.22 -2.87
CA ILE A 60 18.57 -1.74 -4.19
C ILE A 60 18.88 -2.91 -5.14
N ASP A 61 19.53 -3.96 -4.65
CA ASP A 61 19.87 -5.16 -5.43
C ASP A 61 18.91 -6.33 -5.19
N GLY A 62 17.80 -6.07 -4.47
CA GLY A 62 16.79 -7.09 -4.16
C GLY A 62 15.93 -7.41 -5.37
N LYS A 63 15.74 -8.70 -5.63
CA LYS A 63 14.81 -9.19 -6.64
C LYS A 63 14.07 -10.45 -6.15
N PRO A 64 12.86 -10.72 -6.63
CA PRO A 64 12.19 -11.97 -6.37
C PRO A 64 13.01 -13.16 -6.86
N LEU A 65 12.86 -14.31 -6.21
CA LEU A 65 13.44 -15.56 -6.70
C LEU A 65 12.62 -16.04 -7.90
N ALA A 66 13.27 -16.15 -9.05
CA ALA A 66 12.63 -16.70 -10.24
C ALA A 66 12.41 -18.21 -10.13
N ALA A 67 11.35 -18.73 -10.75
CA ALA A 67 11.19 -20.17 -10.94
C ALA A 67 12.24 -20.69 -11.93
N GLU A 68 12.45 -22.02 -11.93
CA GLU A 68 13.40 -22.66 -12.84
C GLU A 68 13.07 -22.34 -14.31
N GLY A 69 14.07 -21.94 -15.08
CA GLY A 69 13.92 -21.52 -16.48
C GLY A 69 13.41 -20.09 -16.69
N LEU A 70 13.20 -19.31 -15.63
CA LEU A 70 12.82 -17.91 -15.70
C LEU A 70 13.89 -17.01 -15.09
N GLU A 71 13.95 -15.77 -15.53
CA GLU A 71 14.76 -14.71 -14.97
C GLU A 71 13.87 -13.54 -14.56
N VAL A 72 14.23 -12.82 -13.49
CA VAL A 72 13.55 -11.60 -13.04
C VAL A 72 14.50 -10.44 -13.10
N ASN A 73 14.17 -9.44 -13.92
CA ASN A 73 14.88 -8.17 -14.01
C ASN A 73 13.99 -7.03 -13.53
N ARG A 74 14.61 -5.95 -13.05
CA ARG A 74 13.92 -4.74 -12.69
C ARG A 74 13.79 -3.87 -13.93
N PHE A 75 12.60 -3.83 -14.52
CA PHE A 75 12.34 -3.05 -15.73
C PHE A 75 12.45 -1.54 -15.51
N ALA A 76 11.87 -1.03 -14.40
CA ALA A 76 11.97 0.38 -14.01
C ALA A 76 11.94 0.57 -12.51
N MET A 77 12.40 1.70 -12.01
CA MET A 77 12.37 2.10 -10.60
C MET A 77 11.89 3.55 -10.47
N ASP A 78 11.67 4.01 -9.23
CA ASP A 78 11.30 5.39 -8.92
C ASP A 78 9.99 5.87 -9.60
N LEU A 79 9.02 4.95 -9.73
CA LEU A 79 7.66 5.26 -10.16
C LEU A 79 6.81 5.70 -8.95
N ASP A 80 5.97 6.70 -9.16
CA ASP A 80 5.10 7.27 -8.12
C ASP A 80 3.78 6.52 -8.03
N HIS A 81 3.72 5.50 -7.19
CA HIS A 81 2.52 4.70 -6.93
C HIS A 81 1.91 4.08 -8.21
N PRO A 82 2.67 3.23 -8.93
CA PRO A 82 2.20 2.60 -10.17
C PRO A 82 1.00 1.70 -9.90
N ARG A 83 -0.03 1.80 -10.73
CA ARG A 83 -1.33 1.11 -10.54
C ARG A 83 -1.64 0.13 -11.65
N TRP A 84 -1.34 0.49 -12.87
CA TRP A 84 -1.67 -0.28 -14.06
C TRP A 84 -0.56 -0.19 -15.09
N LEU A 85 -0.31 -1.29 -15.76
CA LEU A 85 0.67 -1.39 -16.84
C LEU A 85 -0.05 -1.78 -18.13
N TYR A 86 0.35 -1.18 -19.22
CA TYR A 86 -0.12 -1.53 -20.56
C TYR A 86 1.06 -1.59 -21.52
N VAL A 87 1.26 -2.75 -22.16
CA VAL A 87 2.33 -2.94 -23.14
C VAL A 87 1.80 -2.62 -24.52
N LEU A 88 2.41 -1.65 -25.19
CA LEU A 88 2.08 -1.26 -26.55
C LEU A 88 2.60 -2.30 -27.58
N PRO A 89 2.03 -2.35 -28.79
CA PRO A 89 2.47 -3.28 -29.84
C PRO A 89 3.94 -3.14 -30.25
N ASN A 90 4.57 -1.97 -30.02
CA ASN A 90 5.97 -1.71 -30.27
C ASN A 90 6.92 -2.08 -29.11
N GLY A 91 6.36 -2.63 -28.02
CA GLY A 91 7.12 -3.01 -26.82
C GLY A 91 7.22 -1.94 -25.74
N ASP A 92 6.85 -0.68 -26.01
CA ASP A 92 6.81 0.35 -24.97
C ASP A 92 5.80 0.00 -23.87
N VAL A 93 6.07 0.42 -22.64
CA VAL A 93 5.20 0.18 -21.50
C VAL A 93 4.63 1.50 -20.98
N LEU A 94 3.32 1.60 -20.96
CA LEU A 94 2.61 2.69 -20.30
C LEU A 94 2.31 2.32 -18.86
N VAL A 95 2.58 3.23 -17.93
CA VAL A 95 2.34 3.06 -16.50
C VAL A 95 1.42 4.16 -15.99
N ALA A 96 0.23 3.78 -15.50
CA ALA A 96 -0.62 4.71 -14.78
C ALA A 96 -0.09 4.91 -13.36
N GLU A 97 0.34 6.11 -13.05
CA GLU A 97 0.83 6.51 -11.73
C GLU A 97 -0.21 7.40 -11.05
N SER A 98 -0.91 6.85 -10.06
CA SER A 98 -1.95 7.58 -9.33
C SER A 98 -2.17 7.03 -7.93
N ASN A 99 -2.70 7.87 -7.06
CA ASN A 99 -3.19 7.51 -5.74
C ASN A 99 -4.64 7.96 -5.58
N ALA A 100 -5.22 7.74 -4.41
CA ALA A 100 -6.57 8.19 -4.12
C ALA A 100 -6.71 9.71 -4.33
N PRO A 101 -7.83 10.17 -4.93
CA PRO A 101 -8.07 11.59 -5.12
C PRO A 101 -8.02 12.34 -3.79
N LYS A 102 -7.53 13.57 -3.80
CA LYS A 102 -7.56 14.43 -2.63
C LYS A 102 -9.03 14.68 -2.25
N THR A 103 -9.45 14.19 -1.10
CA THR A 103 -10.78 14.49 -0.58
C THR A 103 -10.72 15.85 0.09
N GLU A 104 -11.38 16.86 -0.48
CA GLU A 104 -11.61 18.13 0.17
C GLU A 104 -12.63 17.92 1.31
N LYS A 105 -12.14 17.64 2.49
CA LYS A 105 -12.96 17.66 3.70
C LYS A 105 -12.58 18.90 4.51
N PRO A 106 -13.55 19.75 4.86
CA PRO A 106 -13.33 20.78 5.86
C PRO A 106 -13.12 20.08 7.21
N ASP A 107 -12.04 20.35 7.89
CA ASP A 107 -11.62 19.85 9.21
C ASP A 107 -11.59 18.32 9.37
N PRO A 108 -10.42 17.72 9.33
CA PRO A 108 -10.26 16.32 9.67
C PRO A 108 -10.50 16.12 11.17
N GLY A 109 -11.58 15.42 11.51
CA GLY A 109 -11.84 15.00 12.89
C GLY A 109 -10.77 14.04 13.41
N ILE A 110 -10.79 13.74 14.70
CA ILE A 110 -9.84 12.81 15.37
C ILE A 110 -9.73 11.47 14.62
N LYS A 111 -10.83 10.98 14.04
CA LYS A 111 -10.85 9.74 13.24
C LYS A 111 -9.99 9.86 11.96
N ASP A 112 -10.08 10.97 11.27
CA ASP A 112 -9.32 11.20 10.04
C ASP A 112 -7.83 11.41 10.34
N TRP A 113 -7.50 12.02 11.48
CA TRP A 113 -6.13 12.11 11.97
C TRP A 113 -5.53 10.72 12.25
N ILE A 114 -6.25 9.84 12.98
CA ILE A 114 -5.82 8.45 13.23
C ILE A 114 -5.67 7.69 11.91
N LYS A 115 -6.65 7.81 11.00
CA LYS A 115 -6.59 7.22 9.66
C LYS A 115 -5.35 7.67 8.90
N GLY A 116 -5.01 8.96 8.96
CA GLY A 116 -3.81 9.51 8.33
C GLY A 116 -2.51 8.88 8.85
N LEU A 117 -2.40 8.67 10.18
CA LEU A 117 -1.25 7.99 10.77
C LEU A 117 -1.15 6.52 10.31
N VAL A 118 -2.28 5.84 10.26
CA VAL A 118 -2.38 4.45 9.77
C VAL A 118 -1.93 4.36 8.31
N MET A 119 -2.48 5.22 7.44
CA MET A 119 -2.15 5.26 6.01
C MET A 119 -0.68 5.61 5.76
N LYS A 120 -0.12 6.54 6.54
CA LYS A 120 1.30 6.87 6.47
C LYS A 120 2.19 5.68 6.85
N LYS A 121 1.85 4.95 7.91
CA LYS A 121 2.57 3.74 8.31
C LYS A 121 2.49 2.63 7.27
N ALA A 122 1.35 2.50 6.60
CA ALA A 122 1.13 1.55 5.51
C ALA A 122 1.79 1.97 4.17
N GLY A 123 2.47 3.12 4.11
CA GLY A 123 3.08 3.63 2.87
C GLY A 123 2.08 4.16 1.83
N ALA A 124 0.81 4.31 2.21
CA ALA A 124 -0.26 4.72 1.29
C ALA A 124 -0.52 6.25 1.28
N ALA A 125 0.18 7.03 2.12
CA ALA A 125 0.02 8.47 2.22
C ALA A 125 1.01 9.21 1.30
N VAL A 126 1.14 8.77 0.05
CA VAL A 126 1.95 9.45 -0.97
C VAL A 126 1.07 10.32 -1.85
N PRO A 127 1.55 11.47 -2.35
CA PRO A 127 0.82 12.27 -3.32
C PRO A 127 0.49 11.46 -4.58
N SER A 128 -0.61 11.79 -5.24
CA SER A 128 -0.92 11.23 -6.56
C SER A 128 -0.09 11.95 -7.61
N ALA A 129 0.57 11.19 -8.49
CA ALA A 129 1.29 11.74 -9.62
C ALA A 129 0.35 12.12 -10.77
N ASP A 130 -0.83 11.47 -10.83
CA ASP A 130 -1.91 11.76 -11.78
C ASP A 130 -1.43 11.84 -13.25
N ARG A 131 -0.54 10.90 -13.63
CA ARG A 131 0.06 10.86 -14.96
C ARG A 131 0.10 9.43 -15.52
N ILE A 132 0.32 9.33 -16.81
CA ILE A 132 0.75 8.11 -17.50
C ILE A 132 2.19 8.31 -17.94
N THR A 133 3.06 7.43 -17.48
CA THR A 133 4.49 7.42 -17.81
C THR A 133 4.75 6.38 -18.90
N LEU A 134 5.49 6.76 -19.93
CA LEU A 134 6.00 5.85 -20.95
C LEU A 134 7.40 5.40 -20.55
N LEU A 135 7.62 4.11 -20.63
CA LEU A 135 8.89 3.44 -20.44
C LEU A 135 9.27 2.71 -21.73
N ARG A 136 10.50 2.83 -22.15
CA ARG A 136 11.04 2.13 -23.32
C ARG A 136 12.38 1.49 -22.97
N ASP A 137 12.46 0.22 -23.30
CA ASP A 137 13.69 -0.55 -23.36
C ASP A 137 14.23 -0.44 -24.80
N GLU A 138 15.35 0.24 -24.99
CA GLU A 138 15.89 0.58 -26.32
C GLU A 138 16.76 -0.52 -26.90
N ASP A 139 17.42 -1.29 -26.04
CA ASP A 139 18.37 -2.33 -26.48
C ASP A 139 17.87 -3.77 -26.23
N GLY A 140 16.73 -3.94 -25.59
CA GLY A 140 16.07 -5.23 -25.37
C GLY A 140 16.69 -6.04 -24.22
N ASP A 141 17.33 -5.38 -23.26
CA ASP A 141 17.98 -6.05 -22.12
C ASP A 141 17.02 -6.28 -20.93
N GLY A 142 15.78 -5.77 -21.02
CA GLY A 142 14.76 -5.88 -19.98
C GLY A 142 14.82 -4.78 -18.94
N VAL A 143 15.50 -3.68 -19.21
CA VAL A 143 15.56 -2.45 -18.40
C VAL A 143 15.14 -1.26 -19.27
N ALA A 144 14.33 -0.36 -18.76
CA ALA A 144 13.89 0.81 -19.50
C ALA A 144 14.89 1.97 -19.32
N GLU A 145 15.57 2.37 -20.41
CA GLU A 145 16.48 3.53 -20.45
C GLU A 145 15.72 4.83 -20.63
N THR A 146 14.66 4.80 -21.46
CA THR A 146 13.85 5.99 -21.72
C THR A 146 12.64 6.01 -20.82
N ARG A 147 12.43 7.16 -20.16
CA ARG A 147 11.28 7.44 -19.31
C ARG A 147 10.82 8.88 -19.48
N HIS A 148 9.55 9.08 -19.78
CA HIS A 148 8.93 10.41 -19.80
C HIS A 148 7.43 10.33 -19.51
N ALA A 149 6.86 11.46 -19.06
CA ALA A 149 5.42 11.58 -18.94
C ALA A 149 4.79 11.58 -20.34
N PHE A 150 3.96 10.58 -20.62
CA PHE A 150 3.19 10.48 -21.86
C PHE A 150 1.93 11.36 -21.81
N LEU A 151 1.25 11.34 -20.68
CA LEU A 151 0.13 12.22 -20.35
C LEU A 151 0.26 12.66 -18.89
N ASP A 152 0.04 13.91 -18.60
CA ASP A 152 0.05 14.50 -17.26
C ASP A 152 -1.27 15.25 -16.97
N ASP A 153 -1.37 15.84 -15.78
CA ASP A 153 -2.56 16.54 -15.29
C ASP A 153 -3.87 15.72 -15.40
N LEU A 154 -3.76 14.41 -15.24
CA LEU A 154 -4.90 13.51 -15.25
C LEU A 154 -5.58 13.48 -13.86
N HIS A 155 -6.77 12.92 -13.80
CA HIS A 155 -7.48 12.71 -12.53
C HIS A 155 -7.56 11.21 -12.20
N SER A 156 -6.68 10.75 -11.31
CA SER A 156 -6.61 9.36 -10.83
C SER A 156 -6.65 8.31 -11.97
N PRO A 157 -5.73 8.38 -12.96
CA PRO A 157 -5.70 7.41 -14.05
C PRO A 157 -5.48 6.00 -13.48
N PHE A 158 -6.16 5.02 -14.04
CA PHE A 158 -6.06 3.64 -13.58
C PHE A 158 -5.94 2.65 -14.74
N GLY A 159 -7.01 2.39 -15.46
CA GLY A 159 -7.01 1.45 -16.59
C GLY A 159 -6.69 2.14 -17.91
N MET A 160 -6.08 1.40 -18.84
CA MET A 160 -5.76 1.85 -20.19
C MET A 160 -6.06 0.77 -21.19
N GLU A 161 -6.48 1.18 -22.40
CA GLU A 161 -6.70 0.29 -23.52
C GLU A 161 -6.36 1.03 -24.82
N LEU A 162 -5.73 0.34 -25.77
CA LEU A 162 -5.48 0.84 -27.11
C LEU A 162 -6.67 0.49 -28.00
N ILE A 163 -7.33 1.49 -28.53
CA ILE A 163 -8.40 1.35 -29.52
C ILE A 163 -7.82 1.73 -30.87
N GLY A 164 -7.68 0.73 -31.75
CA GLY A 164 -7.09 0.86 -33.11
C GLY A 164 -8.08 1.26 -34.17
#